data_6102b77deb82a36d9757fb39d95e7583
#
_entry.id   6102b77deb82a36d9757fb39d95e7583
#
_cell.length_a   1.000
_cell.length_b   1.000
_cell.length_c   1.000
_cell.angle_alpha   90.00
_cell.angle_beta   90.00
_cell.angle_gamma   90.00
#
_symmetry.space_group_name_H-M   'P 1'
#
loop_
_entity.id
_entity.type
_entity.pdbx_description
1 polymer ?
#
loop_
_entity_poly.entity_id
_entity_poly.type
_entity_poly.pdbx_seq_one_letter_code
_entity_poly.pdbx_strand_id
1 'polypeptide(L)'
;MAKIQSVEPNIADLANGWLRSYKLPYKLEQESLNTEIDQALNDYASKSGGAGGNRPDAKLFLQDKNLVNYPILIEYKGYKDKLVLLDADGRVANKTAKNQPDFKTINSYAVNGAVHYANALLHYTSYTEIIAIGMTGYKDDAGKLQYEIGVYYVSKSNFGVGQKVDDYTDFSFLKKENFDQFIETVKQLHLTPEEIEKLRERREQEINASLVKLNNDIYQNEKGLSERDRVY
;
A
#
# COMPACT_ATOMS: atom_id res chain seq x y z
N MET A 1 -24.66 -20.71 11.14
CA MET A 1 -24.51 -19.32 10.73
C MET A 1 -24.30 -19.30 9.22
N ALA A 2 -25.05 -18.48 8.48
CA ALA A 2 -24.84 -18.31 7.05
C ALA A 2 -23.46 -17.72 6.81
N LYS A 3 -22.71 -18.29 5.86
CA LYS A 3 -21.37 -17.78 5.47
C LYS A 3 -21.57 -16.42 4.81
N ILE A 4 -21.03 -15.34 5.39
CA ILE A 4 -21.09 -14.00 4.78
C ILE A 4 -20.36 -14.09 3.45
N GLN A 5 -21.08 -13.85 2.36
CA GLN A 5 -20.52 -13.88 1.02
C GLN A 5 -19.80 -12.55 0.74
N SER A 6 -18.59 -12.62 0.20
CA SER A 6 -17.85 -11.43 -0.25
C SER A 6 -18.60 -10.73 -1.38
N VAL A 7 -18.67 -9.40 -1.30
CA VAL A 7 -19.19 -8.54 -2.37
C VAL A 7 -18.08 -7.84 -3.16
N GLU A 8 -16.84 -8.31 -3.04
CA GLU A 8 -15.67 -7.72 -3.72
C GLU A 8 -15.86 -7.56 -5.24
N PRO A 9 -16.47 -8.53 -5.97
CA PRO A 9 -16.78 -8.32 -7.39
C PRO A 9 -17.72 -7.14 -7.66
N ASN A 10 -18.69 -6.89 -6.78
CA ASN A 10 -19.60 -5.75 -6.91
C ASN A 10 -18.86 -4.41 -6.64
N ILE A 11 -17.94 -4.40 -5.68
CA ILE A 11 -17.09 -3.24 -5.39
C ILE A 11 -16.15 -2.97 -6.56
N ALA A 12 -15.50 -3.98 -7.10
CA ALA A 12 -14.65 -3.87 -8.28
C ALA A 12 -15.42 -3.35 -9.51
N ASP A 13 -16.63 -3.84 -9.76
CA ASP A 13 -17.45 -3.37 -10.89
C ASP A 13 -17.84 -1.90 -10.72
N LEU A 14 -18.28 -1.49 -9.53
CA LEU A 14 -18.63 -0.11 -9.21
C LEU A 14 -17.42 0.82 -9.41
N ALA A 15 -16.28 0.50 -8.80
CA ALA A 15 -15.05 1.29 -8.87
C ALA A 15 -14.50 1.37 -10.30
N ASN A 16 -14.40 0.24 -11.00
CA ASN A 16 -13.96 0.19 -12.39
C ASN A 16 -14.96 0.88 -13.32
N GLY A 17 -16.25 0.91 -12.97
CA GLY A 17 -17.28 1.70 -13.64
C GLY A 17 -16.98 3.19 -13.59
N TRP A 18 -16.57 3.73 -12.44
CA TRP A 18 -16.11 5.12 -12.33
C TRP A 18 -14.87 5.38 -13.15
N LEU A 19 -13.83 4.53 -13.06
CA LEU A 19 -12.60 4.67 -13.84
C LEU A 19 -12.90 4.75 -15.35
N ARG A 20 -13.79 3.89 -15.85
CA ARG A 20 -14.24 3.91 -17.25
C ARG A 20 -15.02 5.19 -17.60
N SER A 21 -15.98 5.57 -16.76
CA SER A 21 -16.85 6.73 -17.03
C SER A 21 -16.07 8.05 -17.04
N TYR A 22 -15.02 8.12 -16.20
CA TYR A 22 -14.11 9.26 -16.13
C TYR A 22 -12.98 9.21 -17.18
N LYS A 23 -12.95 8.16 -18.02
CA LYS A 23 -11.94 7.95 -19.08
C LYS A 23 -10.49 7.93 -18.52
N LEU A 24 -10.32 7.38 -17.33
CA LEU A 24 -9.01 7.27 -16.70
C LEU A 24 -8.20 6.13 -17.33
N PRO A 25 -6.87 6.31 -17.54
CA PRO A 25 -6.00 5.29 -18.16
C PRO A 25 -5.59 4.25 -17.11
N TYR A 26 -6.53 3.41 -16.65
CA TYR A 26 -6.25 2.39 -15.66
C TYR A 26 -5.86 1.04 -16.27
N LYS A 27 -5.16 0.24 -15.48
CA LYS A 27 -4.78 -1.14 -15.77
C LYS A 27 -5.27 -2.04 -14.64
N LEU A 28 -5.76 -3.22 -14.97
CA LEU A 28 -6.18 -4.23 -14.02
C LEU A 28 -5.02 -5.16 -13.64
N GLU A 29 -5.21 -5.96 -12.61
CA GLU A 29 -4.27 -6.90 -11.99
C GLU A 29 -3.10 -7.37 -12.86
N GLN A 30 -3.40 -8.06 -13.98
CA GLN A 30 -2.42 -8.70 -14.86
C GLN A 30 -1.84 -7.75 -15.92
N GLU A 31 -2.47 -6.60 -16.13
CA GLU A 31 -2.03 -5.66 -17.14
C GLU A 31 -0.80 -4.88 -16.66
N SER A 32 0.15 -4.66 -17.54
CA SER A 32 1.33 -3.83 -17.26
C SER A 32 0.97 -2.36 -17.19
N LEU A 33 1.48 -1.68 -16.19
CA LEU A 33 1.44 -0.21 -16.12
C LEU A 33 2.71 0.38 -16.76
N ASN A 34 3.87 -0.03 -16.26
CA ASN A 34 5.18 0.11 -16.90
C ASN A 34 6.14 -0.92 -16.27
N THR A 35 7.27 -1.16 -16.94
CA THR A 35 8.24 -2.17 -16.52
C THR A 35 8.81 -1.96 -15.13
N GLU A 36 9.10 -0.70 -14.75
CA GLU A 36 9.69 -0.36 -13.44
C GLU A 36 8.71 -0.69 -12.30
N ILE A 37 7.44 -0.31 -12.43
CA ILE A 37 6.40 -0.58 -11.45
C ILE A 37 6.11 -2.08 -11.35
N ASP A 38 5.98 -2.75 -12.49
CA ASP A 38 5.65 -4.17 -12.54
C ASP A 38 6.76 -5.02 -11.90
N GLN A 39 8.04 -4.66 -12.16
CA GLN A 39 9.17 -5.31 -11.54
C GLN A 39 9.21 -5.07 -10.03
N ALA A 40 9.01 -3.83 -9.56
CA ALA A 40 8.95 -3.49 -8.15
C ALA A 40 7.88 -4.29 -7.39
N LEU A 41 6.69 -4.42 -7.97
CA LEU A 41 5.59 -5.21 -7.41
C LEU A 41 5.92 -6.71 -7.37
N ASN A 42 6.73 -7.20 -8.32
CA ASN A 42 7.14 -8.59 -8.36
C ASN A 42 8.31 -8.89 -7.41
N ASP A 43 9.22 -7.95 -7.21
CA ASP A 43 10.43 -8.15 -6.37
C ASP A 43 10.14 -7.95 -4.88
N TYR A 44 9.11 -7.17 -4.54
CA TYR A 44 8.71 -6.96 -3.15
C TYR A 44 7.99 -8.17 -2.56
N ALA A 45 8.11 -8.35 -1.23
CA ALA A 45 7.39 -9.42 -0.53
C ALA A 45 5.88 -9.36 -0.83
N SER A 46 5.28 -10.52 -1.11
CA SER A 46 3.84 -10.62 -1.37
C SER A 46 3.02 -10.16 -0.16
N LYS A 47 1.84 -9.59 -0.38
CA LYS A 47 0.90 -9.24 0.70
C LYS A 47 0.50 -10.44 1.58
N SER A 48 0.77 -11.65 1.15
CA SER A 48 0.53 -12.90 1.89
C SER A 48 1.80 -13.47 2.54
N GLY A 49 2.95 -12.80 2.43
CA GLY A 49 4.22 -13.19 3.06
C GLY A 49 5.11 -14.12 2.23
N GLY A 50 4.77 -14.39 0.97
CA GLY A 50 5.62 -15.10 0.01
C GLY A 50 6.53 -14.16 -0.77
N ALA A 51 7.28 -14.71 -1.72
CA ALA A 51 8.07 -13.95 -2.67
C ALA A 51 7.21 -13.48 -3.84
N GLY A 52 7.23 -12.18 -4.12
CA GLY A 52 6.66 -11.58 -5.31
C GLY A 52 5.14 -11.73 -5.50
N GLY A 53 4.68 -11.41 -6.70
CA GLY A 53 3.29 -11.63 -7.09
C GLY A 53 2.29 -10.60 -6.56
N ASN A 54 2.76 -9.41 -6.16
CA ASN A 54 1.87 -8.32 -5.78
C ASN A 54 1.11 -7.81 -7.01
N ARG A 55 -0.22 -7.79 -6.90
CA ARG A 55 -1.13 -7.38 -7.98
C ARG A 55 -2.23 -6.52 -7.40
N PRO A 56 -2.08 -5.19 -7.45
CA PRO A 56 -3.18 -4.28 -7.16
C PRO A 56 -4.37 -4.56 -8.08
N ASP A 57 -5.59 -4.48 -7.56
CA ASP A 57 -6.80 -4.73 -8.35
C ASP A 57 -6.94 -3.75 -9.52
N ALA A 58 -6.52 -2.50 -9.32
CA ALA A 58 -6.35 -1.53 -10.39
C ALA A 58 -5.12 -0.64 -10.15
N LYS A 59 -4.52 -0.17 -11.24
CA LYS A 59 -3.31 0.68 -11.26
C LYS A 59 -3.51 1.82 -12.25
N LEU A 60 -3.07 3.03 -11.87
CA LEU A 60 -3.06 4.20 -12.74
C LEU A 60 -1.72 4.91 -12.66
N PHE A 61 -1.45 5.71 -13.67
CA PHE A 61 -0.29 6.58 -13.71
C PHE A 61 -0.75 7.94 -14.22
N LEU A 62 -0.90 8.89 -13.29
CA LEU A 62 -1.40 10.22 -13.60
C LEU A 62 -0.31 11.27 -13.42
N GLN A 63 -0.43 12.37 -14.13
CA GLN A 63 0.52 13.47 -14.13
C GLN A 63 -0.18 14.77 -13.74
N ASP A 64 0.42 15.55 -12.82
CA ASP A 64 -0.07 16.88 -12.45
C ASP A 64 0.35 17.95 -13.49
N LYS A 65 -0.11 19.19 -13.29
CA LYS A 65 0.23 20.35 -14.12
C LYS A 65 1.73 20.66 -14.18
N ASN A 66 2.50 20.19 -13.20
CA ASN A 66 3.96 20.37 -13.12
C ASN A 66 4.74 19.22 -13.75
N LEU A 67 4.06 18.33 -14.46
CA LEU A 67 4.61 17.12 -15.08
C LEU A 67 5.18 16.11 -14.07
N VAL A 68 4.77 16.18 -12.81
CA VAL A 68 5.11 15.16 -11.81
C VAL A 68 4.18 13.97 -11.97
N ASN A 69 4.76 12.77 -11.98
CA ASN A 69 4.05 11.53 -12.16
C ASN A 69 3.70 10.90 -10.80
N TYR A 70 2.44 10.48 -10.66
CA TYR A 70 1.92 9.81 -9.48
C TYR A 70 1.40 8.42 -9.84
N PRO A 71 2.11 7.36 -9.43
CA PRO A 71 1.52 6.02 -9.42
C PRO A 71 0.35 5.97 -8.44
N ILE A 72 -0.74 5.35 -8.84
CA ILE A 72 -1.95 5.16 -8.03
C ILE A 72 -2.25 3.67 -7.99
N LEU A 73 -2.32 3.10 -6.81
CA LEU A 73 -2.53 1.67 -6.59
C LEU A 73 -3.81 1.47 -5.80
N ILE A 74 -4.70 0.62 -6.29
CA ILE A 74 -6.04 0.42 -5.75
C ILE A 74 -6.22 -1.05 -5.33
N GLU A 75 -6.75 -1.25 -4.13
CA GLU A 75 -7.10 -2.57 -3.61
C GLU A 75 -8.57 -2.59 -3.16
N TYR A 76 -9.29 -3.66 -3.51
CA TYR A 76 -10.69 -3.87 -3.15
C TYR A 76 -10.85 -4.94 -2.07
N LYS A 77 -11.87 -4.78 -1.24
CA LYS A 77 -12.36 -5.81 -0.31
C LYS A 77 -13.89 -5.84 -0.31
N GLY A 78 -14.45 -7.02 -0.08
CA GLY A 78 -15.90 -7.24 -0.14
C GLY A 78 -16.54 -7.57 1.20
N TYR A 79 -16.07 -6.91 2.30
CA TYR A 79 -16.58 -7.15 3.64
C TYR A 79 -16.70 -5.84 4.42
N LYS A 80 -17.68 -5.79 5.32
CA LYS A 80 -17.84 -4.69 6.26
C LYS A 80 -16.60 -4.56 7.16
N ASP A 81 -16.23 -3.32 7.52
CA ASP A 81 -15.13 -2.99 8.42
C ASP A 81 -13.74 -3.50 7.94
N LYS A 82 -13.54 -3.56 6.60
CA LYS A 82 -12.29 -3.98 5.95
C LYS A 82 -11.62 -2.88 5.13
N LEU A 83 -11.93 -1.61 5.44
CA LEU A 83 -11.28 -0.49 4.77
C LEU A 83 -9.83 -0.35 5.21
N VAL A 84 -9.59 -0.11 6.49
CA VAL A 84 -8.26 0.13 7.05
C VAL A 84 -8.18 -0.35 8.50
N LEU A 85 -7.04 -0.89 8.87
CA LEU A 85 -6.65 -1.06 10.27
C LEU A 85 -5.54 -0.06 10.59
N LEU A 86 -5.77 0.75 11.62
CA LEU A 86 -4.81 1.72 12.13
C LEU A 86 -4.15 1.21 13.41
N ASP A 87 -2.92 1.63 13.67
CA ASP A 87 -2.24 1.41 14.94
C ASP A 87 -2.66 2.44 16.00
N ALA A 88 -2.08 2.37 17.20
CA ALA A 88 -2.38 3.26 18.31
C ALA A 88 -2.03 4.75 18.02
N ASP A 89 -1.14 4.99 17.06
CA ASP A 89 -0.74 6.33 16.62
C ASP A 89 -1.60 6.84 15.44
N GLY A 90 -2.64 6.09 15.05
CA GLY A 90 -3.53 6.42 13.92
C GLY A 90 -2.91 6.20 12.54
N ARG A 91 -1.85 5.40 12.43
CA ARG A 91 -1.16 5.08 11.18
C ARG A 91 -1.62 3.73 10.63
N VAL A 92 -1.41 3.51 9.34
CA VAL A 92 -1.73 2.23 8.69
C VAL A 92 -0.91 1.09 9.33
N ALA A 93 -1.59 0.14 9.97
CA ALA A 93 -0.98 -0.91 10.80
C ALA A 93 -0.41 -2.07 9.96
N ASN A 94 0.61 -1.80 9.14
CA ASN A 94 1.24 -2.83 8.31
C ASN A 94 2.40 -3.58 9.00
N LYS A 95 2.66 -3.27 10.29
CA LYS A 95 3.75 -3.88 11.05
C LYS A 95 3.26 -4.37 12.41
N THR A 96 3.84 -5.49 12.85
CA THR A 96 3.65 -6.02 14.20
C THR A 96 4.39 -5.17 15.23
N ALA A 97 4.15 -5.41 16.53
CA ALA A 97 4.90 -4.81 17.62
C ALA A 97 6.43 -5.08 17.57
N LYS A 98 6.86 -6.11 16.84
CA LYS A 98 8.27 -6.44 16.60
C LYS A 98 8.82 -5.82 15.32
N ASN A 99 8.10 -4.85 14.74
CA ASN A 99 8.47 -4.14 13.51
C ASN A 99 8.60 -5.03 12.26
N GLN A 100 8.00 -6.21 12.28
CA GLN A 100 7.93 -7.13 11.14
C GLN A 100 6.63 -6.90 10.36
N PRO A 101 6.58 -7.16 9.04
CA PRO A 101 5.34 -7.05 8.28
C PRO A 101 4.21 -7.89 8.89
N ASP A 102 3.05 -7.29 9.06
CA ASP A 102 1.82 -8.00 9.45
C ASP A 102 1.04 -8.40 8.20
N PHE A 103 1.45 -9.47 7.57
CA PHE A 103 0.83 -9.97 6.34
C PHE A 103 -0.65 -10.31 6.51
N LYS A 104 -1.09 -10.69 7.71
CA LYS A 104 -2.50 -10.94 7.99
C LYS A 104 -3.31 -9.65 7.86
N THR A 105 -2.85 -8.57 8.45
CA THR A 105 -3.48 -7.25 8.36
C THR A 105 -3.40 -6.71 6.93
N ILE A 106 -2.22 -6.74 6.32
CA ILE A 106 -1.98 -6.29 4.94
C ILE A 106 -2.96 -6.97 3.96
N ASN A 107 -3.18 -8.27 4.10
CA ASN A 107 -4.08 -9.00 3.21
C ASN A 107 -5.56 -8.79 3.51
N SER A 108 -5.92 -8.44 4.76
CA SER A 108 -7.30 -8.37 5.23
C SER A 108 -7.99 -7.02 5.00
N TYR A 109 -7.22 -5.93 4.85
CA TYR A 109 -7.76 -4.58 4.74
C TYR A 109 -7.33 -3.91 3.43
N ALA A 110 -8.26 -3.20 2.79
CA ALA A 110 -8.04 -2.61 1.46
C ALA A 110 -6.89 -1.58 1.46
N VAL A 111 -6.93 -0.59 2.36
CA VAL A 111 -5.89 0.43 2.46
C VAL A 111 -4.54 -0.18 2.86
N ASN A 112 -4.54 -1.14 3.81
CA ASN A 112 -3.30 -1.80 4.24
C ASN A 112 -2.60 -2.53 3.09
N GLY A 113 -3.38 -3.20 2.22
CA GLY A 113 -2.89 -3.81 0.99
C GLY A 113 -2.35 -2.77 0.00
N ALA A 114 -3.10 -1.70 -0.27
CA ALA A 114 -2.68 -0.65 -1.19
C ALA A 114 -1.40 0.08 -0.72
N VAL A 115 -1.27 0.37 0.59
CA VAL A 115 -0.05 0.95 1.19
C VAL A 115 1.14 -0.03 1.11
N HIS A 116 0.89 -1.33 1.24
CA HIS A 116 1.94 -2.34 1.03
C HIS A 116 2.50 -2.30 -0.39
N TYR A 117 1.66 -2.21 -1.41
CA TYR A 117 2.09 -2.05 -2.79
C TYR A 117 2.81 -0.72 -3.03
N ALA A 118 2.34 0.37 -2.41
CA ALA A 118 3.03 1.66 -2.51
C ALA A 118 4.45 1.59 -1.92
N ASN A 119 4.65 0.85 -0.83
CA ASN A 119 5.99 0.62 -0.28
C ASN A 119 6.89 -0.20 -1.22
N ALA A 120 6.34 -1.13 -2.02
CA ALA A 120 7.11 -1.80 -3.06
C ALA A 120 7.72 -0.79 -4.04
N LEU A 121 6.91 0.19 -4.48
CA LEU A 121 7.38 1.24 -5.39
C LEU A 121 8.41 2.15 -4.73
N LEU A 122 8.20 2.56 -3.47
CA LEU A 122 9.18 3.39 -2.74
C LEU A 122 10.54 2.72 -2.58
N HIS A 123 10.57 1.38 -2.50
CA HIS A 123 11.81 0.61 -2.33
C HIS A 123 12.54 0.34 -3.63
N TYR A 124 11.82 0.07 -4.71
CA TYR A 124 12.39 -0.51 -5.93
C TYR A 124 12.27 0.39 -7.17
N THR A 125 11.70 1.60 -7.02
CA THR A 125 11.58 2.54 -8.14
C THR A 125 12.12 3.92 -7.81
N SER A 126 12.18 4.76 -8.84
CA SER A 126 12.51 6.19 -8.71
C SER A 126 11.36 7.03 -8.16
N TYR A 127 10.13 6.52 -8.11
CA TYR A 127 8.96 7.25 -7.60
C TYR A 127 9.06 7.49 -6.10
N THR A 128 8.80 8.73 -5.68
CA THR A 128 8.89 9.18 -4.29
C THR A 128 7.55 9.47 -3.64
N GLU A 129 6.50 9.54 -4.47
CA GLU A 129 5.14 9.94 -4.09
C GLU A 129 4.12 9.02 -4.76
N ILE A 130 3.36 8.28 -3.98
CA ILE A 130 2.41 7.28 -4.46
C ILE A 130 1.06 7.52 -3.77
N ILE A 131 -0.03 7.35 -4.50
CA ILE A 131 -1.38 7.36 -3.96
C ILE A 131 -1.86 5.91 -3.79
N ALA A 132 -2.20 5.55 -2.57
CA ALA A 132 -2.75 4.25 -2.22
C ALA A 132 -4.24 4.40 -1.93
N ILE A 133 -5.09 3.68 -2.66
CA ILE A 133 -6.54 3.74 -2.51
C ILE A 133 -7.04 2.36 -2.08
N GLY A 134 -7.77 2.31 -0.98
CA GLY A 134 -8.54 1.14 -0.58
C GLY A 134 -10.03 1.39 -0.75
N MET A 135 -10.77 0.40 -1.21
CA MET A 135 -12.22 0.44 -1.21
C MET A 135 -12.77 -0.87 -0.67
N THR A 136 -13.72 -0.78 0.25
CA THR A 136 -14.42 -1.95 0.80
C THR A 136 -15.92 -1.75 0.72
N GLY A 137 -16.67 -2.85 0.85
CA GLY A 137 -18.12 -2.76 0.92
C GLY A 137 -18.80 -4.05 1.38
N TYR A 138 -20.09 -3.92 1.60
CA TYR A 138 -20.95 -5.01 2.04
C TYR A 138 -22.39 -4.73 1.57
N LYS A 139 -23.26 -5.73 1.62
CA LYS A 139 -24.70 -5.53 1.48
C LYS A 139 -25.31 -5.34 2.86
N ASP A 140 -26.13 -4.30 3.01
CA ASP A 140 -26.92 -4.09 4.22
C ASP A 140 -28.09 -5.09 4.32
N ASP A 141 -28.88 -5.00 5.39
CA ASP A 141 -30.00 -5.89 5.65
C ASP A 141 -31.10 -5.82 4.56
N ALA A 142 -31.16 -4.71 3.82
CA ALA A 142 -32.06 -4.55 2.67
C ALA A 142 -31.43 -5.05 1.35
N GLY A 143 -30.21 -5.60 1.39
CA GLY A 143 -29.47 -6.07 0.22
C GLY A 143 -28.82 -4.97 -0.62
N LYS A 144 -28.87 -3.70 -0.15
CA LYS A 144 -28.25 -2.56 -0.83
C LYS A 144 -26.74 -2.56 -0.60
N LEU A 145 -25.97 -2.35 -1.67
CA LEU A 145 -24.52 -2.20 -1.59
C LEU A 145 -24.15 -0.91 -0.86
N GLN A 146 -23.40 -1.05 0.21
CA GLN A 146 -22.75 0.02 0.95
C GLN A 146 -21.25 -0.10 0.71
N TYR A 147 -20.54 1.05 0.67
CA TYR A 147 -19.09 1.06 0.45
C TYR A 147 -18.41 2.23 1.16
N GLU A 148 -17.10 2.09 1.34
CA GLU A 148 -16.22 3.08 1.92
C GLU A 148 -14.94 3.17 1.07
N ILE A 149 -14.38 4.38 0.94
CA ILE A 149 -13.15 4.66 0.21
C ILE A 149 -12.15 5.28 1.17
N GLY A 150 -10.92 4.80 1.14
CA GLY A 150 -9.78 5.39 1.86
C GLY A 150 -8.70 5.79 0.88
N VAL A 151 -8.34 7.06 0.85
CA VAL A 151 -7.29 7.61 0.00
C VAL A 151 -6.12 8.04 0.86
N TYR A 152 -4.94 7.45 0.60
CA TYR A 152 -3.74 7.63 1.40
C TYR A 152 -2.56 8.06 0.53
N TYR A 153 -1.81 9.04 1.02
CA TYR A 153 -0.55 9.46 0.46
C TYR A 153 0.60 8.70 1.10
N VAL A 154 1.44 8.11 0.28
CA VAL A 154 2.59 7.30 0.69
C VAL A 154 3.84 7.85 0.02
N SER A 155 4.82 8.27 0.80
CA SER A 155 6.01 8.93 0.27
C SER A 155 7.27 8.58 1.06
N LYS A 156 8.43 8.91 0.49
CA LYS A 156 9.70 8.84 1.22
C LYS A 156 9.73 9.80 2.40
N SER A 157 9.10 10.97 2.29
CA SER A 157 9.05 11.97 3.37
C SER A 157 8.20 11.54 4.57
N ASN A 158 7.17 10.70 4.36
CA ASN A 158 6.39 10.10 5.45
C ASN A 158 6.81 8.66 5.79
N PHE A 159 8.00 8.23 5.33
CA PHE A 159 8.59 6.91 5.60
C PHE A 159 7.69 5.73 5.18
N GLY A 160 6.82 5.93 4.21
CA GLY A 160 5.93 4.89 3.69
C GLY A 160 4.77 4.50 4.60
N VAL A 161 4.47 5.26 5.66
CA VAL A 161 3.41 4.88 6.63
C VAL A 161 2.00 5.15 6.13
N GLY A 162 1.83 5.93 5.08
CA GLY A 162 0.51 6.30 4.56
C GLY A 162 -0.22 7.32 5.44
N GLN A 163 -0.49 8.49 4.89
CA GLN A 163 -1.30 9.54 5.50
C GLN A 163 -2.64 9.63 4.80
N LYS A 164 -3.74 9.62 5.55
CA LYS A 164 -5.07 9.84 4.99
C LYS A 164 -5.13 11.23 4.37
N VAL A 165 -5.64 11.31 3.13
CA VAL A 165 -5.74 12.59 2.41
C VAL A 165 -7.03 13.30 2.80
N ASP A 166 -8.18 12.68 2.51
CA ASP A 166 -9.51 13.21 2.80
C ASP A 166 -10.56 12.10 2.64
N ASP A 167 -11.83 12.42 2.86
CA ASP A 167 -12.96 11.54 2.63
C ASP A 167 -13.51 11.73 1.22
N TYR A 168 -13.65 10.63 0.49
CA TYR A 168 -14.15 10.61 -0.88
C TYR A 168 -15.32 9.62 -1.02
N THR A 169 -16.28 9.96 -1.87
CA THR A 169 -17.44 9.13 -2.17
C THR A 169 -17.37 8.43 -3.52
N ASP A 170 -16.46 8.86 -4.39
CA ASP A 170 -16.14 8.25 -5.69
C ASP A 170 -14.70 8.61 -6.11
N PHE A 171 -14.30 8.24 -7.32
CA PHE A 171 -12.96 8.54 -7.85
C PHE A 171 -12.90 9.81 -8.71
N SER A 172 -13.87 10.74 -8.58
CA SER A 172 -13.90 11.97 -9.38
C SER A 172 -12.72 12.90 -9.15
N PHE A 173 -12.04 12.80 -8.00
CA PHE A 173 -10.81 13.53 -7.70
C PHE A 173 -9.64 13.14 -8.62
N LEU A 174 -9.67 11.97 -9.27
CA LEU A 174 -8.67 11.52 -10.23
C LEU A 174 -8.90 12.03 -11.65
N LYS A 175 -10.07 12.67 -11.92
CA LYS A 175 -10.31 13.27 -13.24
C LYS A 175 -9.28 14.36 -13.54
N LYS A 176 -8.92 14.51 -14.81
CA LYS A 176 -7.94 15.49 -15.25
C LYS A 176 -8.20 16.90 -14.73
N GLU A 177 -9.47 17.32 -14.71
CA GLU A 177 -9.88 18.64 -14.23
C GLU A 177 -9.77 18.82 -12.71
N ASN A 178 -9.76 17.74 -11.94
CA ASN A 178 -9.75 17.77 -10.47
C ASN A 178 -8.39 17.35 -9.89
N PHE A 179 -7.56 16.65 -10.68
CA PHE A 179 -6.34 16.00 -10.19
C PHE A 179 -5.33 16.99 -9.62
N ASP A 180 -5.15 18.15 -10.26
CA ASP A 180 -4.25 19.19 -9.75
C ASP A 180 -4.70 19.71 -8.38
N GLN A 181 -6.00 19.93 -8.17
CA GLN A 181 -6.54 20.34 -6.88
C GLN A 181 -6.36 19.23 -5.82
N PHE A 182 -6.59 17.98 -6.20
CA PHE A 182 -6.32 16.83 -5.33
C PHE A 182 -4.84 16.78 -4.91
N ILE A 183 -3.90 16.98 -5.82
CA ILE A 183 -2.46 17.01 -5.51
C ILE A 183 -2.10 18.21 -4.61
N GLU A 184 -2.73 19.35 -4.76
CA GLU A 184 -2.53 20.49 -3.82
C GLU A 184 -2.99 20.11 -2.39
N THR A 185 -4.09 19.36 -2.24
CA THR A 185 -4.51 18.82 -0.94
C THR A 185 -3.47 17.86 -0.38
N VAL A 186 -2.94 16.95 -1.21
CA VAL A 186 -1.87 16.02 -0.81
C VAL A 186 -0.63 16.76 -0.33
N LYS A 187 -0.22 17.82 -1.03
CA LYS A 187 0.96 18.63 -0.66
C LYS A 187 0.79 19.41 0.65
N GLN A 188 -0.43 19.59 1.12
CA GLN A 188 -0.72 20.21 2.42
C GLN A 188 -0.61 19.23 3.59
N LEU A 189 -0.43 17.92 3.33
CA LEU A 189 -0.23 16.92 4.34
C LEU A 189 1.20 17.05 4.91
N HIS A 190 1.32 17.75 6.03
CA HIS A 190 2.58 17.88 6.73
C HIS A 190 2.58 17.01 7.98
N LEU A 191 3.68 16.27 8.19
CA LEU A 191 3.95 15.66 9.48
C LEU A 191 4.41 16.73 10.47
N THR A 192 3.95 16.67 11.69
CA THR A 192 4.48 17.52 12.77
C THR A 192 5.93 17.13 13.08
N PRO A 193 6.75 18.04 13.68
CA PRO A 193 8.11 17.69 14.10
C PRO A 193 8.18 16.47 15.00
N GLU A 194 7.20 16.31 15.91
CA GLU A 194 7.10 15.17 16.82
C GLU A 194 6.80 13.86 16.08
N GLU A 195 5.95 13.90 15.06
CA GLU A 195 5.65 12.74 14.22
C GLU A 195 6.87 12.33 13.39
N ILE A 196 7.61 13.31 12.85
CA ILE A 196 8.85 13.06 12.10
C ILE A 196 9.87 12.38 13.01
N GLU A 197 10.06 12.86 14.24
CA GLU A 197 11.03 12.29 15.18
C GLU A 197 10.66 10.86 15.57
N LYS A 198 9.40 10.59 15.91
CA LYS A 198 8.91 9.23 16.17
C LYS A 198 9.12 8.28 14.99
N LEU A 199 8.95 8.76 13.75
CA LEU A 199 9.19 7.95 12.56
C LEU A 199 10.68 7.68 12.35
N ARG A 200 11.56 8.64 12.64
CA ARG A 200 13.01 8.45 12.61
C ARG A 200 13.46 7.41 13.63
N GLU A 201 13.06 7.54 14.88
CA GLU A 201 13.38 6.58 15.94
C GLU A 201 12.95 5.16 15.54
N ARG A 202 11.73 5.01 15.02
CA ARG A 202 11.23 3.72 14.53
C ARG A 202 12.07 3.17 13.39
N ARG A 203 12.48 4.02 12.44
CA ARG A 203 13.32 3.64 11.32
C ARG A 203 14.72 3.22 11.78
N GLU A 204 15.30 3.92 12.74
CA GLU A 204 16.58 3.53 13.34
C GLU A 204 16.50 2.18 14.05
N GLN A 205 15.43 1.91 14.78
CA GLN A 205 15.19 0.61 15.39
C GLN A 205 15.09 -0.52 14.34
N GLU A 206 14.42 -0.27 13.22
CA GLU A 206 14.33 -1.23 12.10
C GLU A 206 15.70 -1.52 11.49
N ILE A 207 16.49 -0.48 11.25
CA ILE A 207 17.86 -0.62 10.71
C ILE A 207 18.73 -1.40 11.68
N ASN A 208 18.71 -1.06 12.97
CA ASN A 208 19.48 -1.76 14.00
C ASN A 208 19.07 -3.24 14.11
N ALA A 209 17.78 -3.54 14.11
CA ALA A 209 17.28 -4.90 14.12
C ALA A 209 17.74 -5.70 12.87
N SER A 210 17.74 -5.06 11.71
CA SER A 210 18.21 -5.67 10.46
C SER A 210 19.72 -5.91 10.46
N LEU A 211 20.52 -4.98 11.01
CA LEU A 211 21.96 -5.13 11.15
C LEU A 211 22.32 -6.25 12.14
N VAL A 212 21.61 -6.35 13.27
CA VAL A 212 21.81 -7.44 14.23
C VAL A 212 21.51 -8.80 13.57
N LYS A 213 20.43 -8.89 12.80
CA LYS A 213 20.09 -10.10 12.07
C LYS A 213 21.18 -10.47 11.05
N LEU A 214 21.62 -9.50 10.25
CA LEU A 214 22.68 -9.69 9.26
C LEU A 214 23.99 -10.16 9.91
N ASN A 215 24.41 -9.52 11.01
CA ASN A 215 25.60 -9.95 11.75
C ASN A 215 25.48 -11.38 12.28
N ASN A 216 24.31 -11.76 12.80
CA ASN A 216 24.08 -13.12 13.25
C ASN A 216 24.12 -14.13 12.10
N ASP A 217 23.53 -13.79 10.95
CA ASP A 217 23.56 -14.65 9.75
C ASP A 217 24.99 -14.83 9.22
N ILE A 218 25.79 -13.76 9.18
CA ILE A 218 27.22 -13.80 8.81
C ILE A 218 27.98 -14.70 9.79
N TYR A 219 27.82 -14.49 11.10
CA TYR A 219 28.51 -15.26 12.12
C TYR A 219 28.17 -16.75 12.06
N GLN A 220 26.92 -17.12 11.80
CA GLN A 220 26.50 -18.49 11.62
C GLN A 220 27.11 -19.14 10.36
N ASN A 221 27.20 -18.36 9.28
CA ASN A 221 27.80 -18.83 8.03
C ASN A 221 29.33 -19.01 8.16
N GLU A 222 30.02 -18.09 8.86
CA GLU A 222 31.46 -18.22 9.14
C GLU A 222 31.78 -19.46 10.05
N LYS A 223 30.96 -19.73 11.07
CA LYS A 223 31.09 -20.93 11.85
C LYS A 223 30.92 -22.20 11.01
N GLY A 224 29.97 -22.21 10.07
CA GLY A 224 29.78 -23.34 9.15
C GLY A 224 30.95 -23.55 8.20
N LEU A 225 31.63 -22.49 7.79
CA LEU A 225 32.85 -22.54 6.98
C LEU A 225 34.05 -23.11 7.80
N SER A 226 34.24 -22.64 9.02
CA SER A 226 35.33 -23.10 9.89
C SER A 226 35.21 -24.58 10.31
N GLU A 227 34.01 -25.14 10.38
CA GLU A 227 33.78 -26.56 10.63
C GLU A 227 34.05 -27.44 9.39
N ARG A 228 33.78 -26.92 8.18
CA ARG A 228 34.09 -27.60 6.93
C ARG A 228 35.58 -27.62 6.60
N ASP A 229 36.32 -26.56 6.98
CA ASP A 229 37.78 -26.47 6.75
C ASP A 229 38.61 -27.33 7.75
N ARG A 230 37.98 -27.87 8.78
CA ARG A 230 38.65 -28.77 9.76
C ARG A 230 38.64 -30.27 9.39
N VAL A 231 38.13 -30.60 8.22
CA VAL A 231 38.00 -31.98 7.72
C VAL A 231 39.07 -32.32 6.66
N TYR A 232 40.21 -31.61 6.67
CA TYR A 232 41.39 -32.00 5.86
C TYR A 232 42.63 -32.03 6.71
#